data_a6ee260ad6bb3153a933885ffaaf456e
#
_entry.id   a6ee260ad6bb3153a933885ffaaf456e
#
_cell.length_a   1.000
_cell.length_b   1.000
_cell.length_c   1.000
_cell.angle_alpha   90.00
_cell.angle_beta   90.00
_cell.angle_gamma   90.00
#
_symmetry.space_group_name_H-M   'P 1'
#
loop_
_entity.id
_entity.type
_entity.pdbx_description
1 polymer ?
#
loop_
_entity_poly.entity_id
_entity_poly.type
_entity_poly.pdbx_seq_one_letter_code
_entity_poly.pdbx_strand_id
1 'polypeptide(L)'
;YDLQINNLVKQQKNKKIEEITSKFIEEIEKDLNISDYEITKDYFINLNLDLNRYLDILENVETNIKVKKQKKIIIDYGGPNIGKPLHVGHLRSLNIGRSLYNINKIAGNKIISDIHLGDWGMPVAQIINFCENKGIDIEKLEIAQLEEIYPSASSLYKQDINFQETAKNINKKLNDSDPEYLKKWMSIKNISLDSIKKMLGTLNHTFDLWLGESDVNKIIPKMLKDLEKNKKISLENGAYVSNEKTDPKILITKSDGSYLYLTTDLATVLDRLDNLDFDAIFYVVDKRQKLHFEQLFNSLDYFQFEHKHYEHVSFGTINDRDGNPFKTREGGTKQLKELLDETKNYINEININLDFETVEILANTVLTYSDLITNRQTDYKFDLKRFTNISGKTGIYVQYALVRAKKLISDSDFSEDNDKIDISKLDKQDTDLLKALFKFEILFKKSIENNEPHHIADYLYEISNLFNAIYQSENILNNNNKIVRTNKLTITNYFVRYSLLLQKCLGIKPVSKM
;
A
#
# COMPACT_ATOMS: atom_id res chain seq x y z
N TYR A 1 -22.32 3.77 -24.42
CA TYR A 1 -23.07 4.08 -23.22
C TYR A 1 -22.12 4.39 -22.07
N ASP A 2 -22.55 5.23 -21.13
CA ASP A 2 -21.72 5.72 -20.04
C ASP A 2 -21.75 4.78 -18.84
N LEU A 3 -22.90 4.19 -18.56
CA LEU A 3 -23.13 3.23 -17.51
C LEU A 3 -23.92 2.02 -18.04
N GLN A 4 -23.64 0.85 -17.48
CA GLN A 4 -24.41 -0.37 -17.72
C GLN A 4 -24.82 -0.99 -16.39
N ILE A 5 -26.10 -1.26 -16.22
CA ILE A 5 -26.67 -1.92 -15.04
C ILE A 5 -27.06 -3.34 -15.44
N ASN A 6 -26.46 -4.32 -14.78
CA ASN A 6 -26.62 -5.73 -15.16
C ASN A 6 -27.13 -6.64 -14.02
N ASN A 7 -27.42 -6.07 -12.84
CA ASN A 7 -27.79 -6.87 -11.65
C ASN A 7 -29.29 -6.93 -11.36
N LEU A 8 -30.13 -6.17 -12.05
CA LEU A 8 -31.59 -6.14 -11.79
C LEU A 8 -32.26 -7.49 -12.07
N VAL A 9 -31.79 -8.21 -13.09
CA VAL A 9 -32.33 -9.52 -13.49
C VAL A 9 -31.99 -10.63 -12.52
N LYS A 10 -30.83 -10.56 -11.87
CA LYS A 10 -30.37 -11.62 -10.95
C LYS A 10 -31.12 -11.63 -9.62
N GLN A 11 -31.75 -10.51 -9.25
CA GLN A 11 -32.38 -10.37 -7.93
C GLN A 11 -33.87 -10.75 -7.88
N GLN A 12 -34.57 -10.92 -9.02
CA GLN A 12 -36.02 -11.19 -9.00
C GLN A 12 -36.44 -12.24 -10.04
N LYS A 13 -36.62 -13.47 -9.58
CA LYS A 13 -37.00 -14.62 -10.42
C LYS A 13 -38.47 -14.61 -10.97
N ASN A 14 -39.38 -13.69 -10.58
CA ASN A 14 -40.82 -13.84 -10.85
C ASN A 14 -41.63 -12.55 -11.12
N LYS A 15 -41.06 -11.44 -11.49
CA LYS A 15 -41.85 -10.22 -11.86
C LYS A 15 -41.56 -9.80 -13.30
N LYS A 16 -42.51 -9.08 -13.93
CA LYS A 16 -42.35 -8.49 -15.26
C LYS A 16 -41.16 -7.53 -15.22
N ILE A 17 -40.05 -7.93 -15.78
CA ILE A 17 -38.74 -7.25 -15.77
C ILE A 17 -38.86 -5.84 -16.34
N GLU A 18 -39.69 -5.65 -17.38
CA GLU A 18 -39.96 -4.34 -17.99
C GLU A 18 -40.53 -3.32 -17.00
N GLU A 19 -41.49 -3.73 -16.15
CA GLU A 19 -42.10 -2.86 -15.16
C GLU A 19 -41.12 -2.43 -14.04
N ILE A 20 -40.23 -3.35 -13.65
CA ILE A 20 -39.18 -3.08 -12.65
C ILE A 20 -38.13 -2.13 -13.26
N THR A 21 -37.76 -2.37 -14.50
CA THR A 21 -36.79 -1.55 -15.23
C THR A 21 -37.29 -0.12 -15.41
N SER A 22 -38.56 0.05 -15.82
CA SER A 22 -39.17 1.37 -15.98
C SER A 22 -39.22 2.15 -14.65
N LYS A 23 -39.68 1.52 -13.56
CA LYS A 23 -39.69 2.14 -12.24
C LYS A 23 -38.30 2.49 -11.73
N PHE A 24 -37.31 1.65 -11.99
CA PHE A 24 -35.94 1.89 -11.62
C PHE A 24 -35.38 3.10 -12.38
N ILE A 25 -35.66 3.19 -13.69
CA ILE A 25 -35.25 4.36 -14.49
C ILE A 25 -35.92 5.63 -13.98
N GLU A 26 -37.23 5.63 -13.70
CA GLU A 26 -37.93 6.77 -13.13
C GLU A 26 -37.37 7.24 -11.77
N GLU A 27 -36.82 6.30 -10.96
CA GLU A 27 -36.15 6.65 -9.71
C GLU A 27 -34.78 7.27 -9.94
N ILE A 28 -33.96 6.66 -10.82
CA ILE A 28 -32.61 7.14 -11.07
C ILE A 28 -32.56 8.40 -11.95
N GLU A 29 -33.54 8.65 -12.81
CA GLU A 29 -33.70 9.92 -13.56
C GLU A 29 -33.76 11.13 -12.64
N LYS A 30 -34.34 10.98 -11.44
CA LYS A 30 -34.42 12.06 -10.44
C LYS A 30 -33.05 12.43 -9.86
N ASP A 31 -32.15 11.46 -9.78
CA ASP A 31 -30.83 11.62 -9.16
C ASP A 31 -29.71 11.77 -10.20
N LEU A 32 -29.87 11.12 -11.36
CA LEU A 32 -28.89 11.08 -12.44
C LEU A 32 -29.52 11.65 -13.71
N ASN A 33 -29.34 12.90 -14.07
CA ASN A 33 -29.84 13.46 -15.33
C ASN A 33 -29.44 12.57 -16.53
N ILE A 34 -30.30 11.59 -16.86
CA ILE A 34 -30.11 10.65 -17.94
C ILE A 34 -30.52 11.34 -19.23
N SER A 35 -29.62 11.37 -20.22
CA SER A 35 -29.93 11.94 -21.55
C SER A 35 -30.61 10.93 -22.47
N ASP A 36 -30.29 9.64 -22.31
CA ASP A 36 -30.81 8.54 -23.12
C ASP A 36 -30.53 7.19 -22.45
N TYR A 37 -31.36 6.17 -22.74
CA TYR A 37 -31.12 4.81 -22.27
C TYR A 37 -31.59 3.75 -23.28
N GLU A 38 -30.97 2.57 -23.20
CA GLU A 38 -31.37 1.38 -23.96
C GLU A 38 -31.48 0.16 -23.02
N ILE A 39 -32.57 -0.58 -23.17
CA ILE A 39 -32.73 -1.88 -22.52
C ILE A 39 -32.40 -2.96 -23.53
N THR A 40 -31.36 -3.75 -23.27
CA THR A 40 -30.94 -4.83 -24.15
C THR A 40 -31.86 -6.04 -24.05
N LYS A 41 -31.80 -6.98 -25.01
CA LYS A 41 -32.57 -8.23 -24.98
C LYS A 41 -32.26 -9.11 -23.76
N ASP A 42 -31.07 -8.95 -23.17
CA ASP A 42 -30.63 -9.65 -21.96
C ASP A 42 -30.95 -8.84 -20.68
N TYR A 43 -31.77 -7.80 -20.82
CA TYR A 43 -32.21 -6.91 -19.76
C TYR A 43 -31.06 -6.13 -19.05
N PHE A 44 -29.96 -5.87 -19.74
CA PHE A 44 -29.03 -4.85 -19.31
C PHE A 44 -29.59 -3.46 -19.63
N ILE A 45 -29.42 -2.53 -18.72
CA ILE A 45 -29.79 -1.14 -18.95
C ILE A 45 -28.51 -0.37 -19.24
N ASN A 46 -28.39 0.15 -20.46
CA ASN A 46 -27.34 1.03 -20.89
C ASN A 46 -27.82 2.47 -20.77
N LEU A 47 -27.08 3.32 -20.08
CA LEU A 47 -27.44 4.71 -19.81
C LEU A 47 -26.42 5.67 -20.41
N ASN A 48 -26.88 6.77 -21.00
CA ASN A 48 -26.09 7.96 -21.31
C ASN A 48 -26.53 9.08 -20.36
N LEU A 49 -25.56 9.77 -19.79
CA LEU A 49 -25.82 10.87 -18.85
C LEU A 49 -25.71 12.24 -19.57
N ASP A 50 -26.40 13.24 -19.03
CA ASP A 50 -26.28 14.63 -19.52
C ASP A 50 -24.90 15.21 -19.14
N LEU A 51 -24.19 15.75 -20.14
CA LEU A 51 -22.85 16.31 -19.95
C LEU A 51 -22.82 17.50 -18.98
N ASN A 52 -23.89 18.29 -18.84
CA ASN A 52 -23.97 19.36 -17.84
C ASN A 52 -23.83 18.81 -16.42
N ARG A 53 -24.47 17.67 -16.15
CA ARG A 53 -24.38 17.02 -14.84
C ARG A 53 -22.97 16.52 -14.53
N TYR A 54 -22.23 16.07 -15.54
CA TYR A 54 -20.83 15.68 -15.36
C TYR A 54 -19.98 16.85 -14.86
N LEU A 55 -20.14 18.03 -15.41
CA LEU A 55 -19.34 19.20 -15.02
C LEU A 55 -19.52 19.54 -13.54
N ASP A 56 -20.76 19.54 -13.02
CA ASP A 56 -21.04 19.77 -11.60
C ASP A 56 -20.33 18.75 -10.69
N ILE A 57 -20.28 17.49 -11.12
CA ILE A 57 -19.61 16.41 -10.37
C ILE A 57 -18.10 16.58 -10.41
N LEU A 58 -17.54 16.95 -11.57
CA LEU A 58 -16.09 17.12 -11.74
C LEU A 58 -15.56 18.29 -10.89
N GLU A 59 -16.33 19.36 -10.73
CA GLU A 59 -15.96 20.50 -9.88
C GLU A 59 -15.88 20.11 -8.39
N ASN A 60 -16.73 19.19 -7.93
CA ASN A 60 -16.88 18.81 -6.53
C ASN A 60 -16.23 17.46 -6.18
N VAL A 61 -15.27 16.97 -6.96
CA VAL A 61 -14.69 15.63 -6.82
C VAL A 61 -14.18 15.32 -5.42
N GLU A 62 -13.48 16.24 -4.77
CA GLU A 62 -12.91 16.01 -3.43
C GLU A 62 -13.98 15.84 -2.35
N THR A 63 -15.17 16.43 -2.53
CA THR A 63 -16.31 16.28 -1.63
C THR A 63 -17.03 14.94 -1.88
N ASN A 64 -17.23 14.59 -3.14
CA ASN A 64 -18.00 13.42 -3.56
C ASN A 64 -17.36 12.09 -3.16
N ILE A 65 -16.03 12.05 -3.03
CA ILE A 65 -15.28 10.84 -2.63
C ILE A 65 -15.22 10.63 -1.11
N LYS A 66 -15.79 11.52 -0.29
CA LYS A 66 -15.78 11.34 1.16
C LYS A 66 -16.74 10.22 1.59
N VAL A 67 -16.30 9.45 2.58
CA VAL A 67 -17.14 8.40 3.18
C VAL A 67 -18.27 9.04 4.00
N LYS A 68 -19.46 8.45 3.94
CA LYS A 68 -20.62 8.91 4.74
C LYS A 68 -20.41 8.71 6.25
N LYS A 69 -19.70 7.62 6.63
CA LYS A 69 -19.37 7.28 8.02
C LYS A 69 -17.87 7.10 8.14
N GLN A 70 -17.24 7.99 8.88
CA GLN A 70 -15.81 7.92 9.16
C GLN A 70 -15.48 6.67 9.99
N LYS A 71 -14.44 5.95 9.60
CA LYS A 71 -13.83 4.84 10.34
C LYS A 71 -12.45 5.25 10.86
N LYS A 72 -12.02 4.61 11.95
CA LYS A 72 -10.67 4.69 12.49
C LYS A 72 -9.95 3.38 12.14
N ILE A 73 -8.91 3.45 11.33
CA ILE A 73 -8.26 2.25 10.77
C ILE A 73 -6.77 2.30 11.09
N ILE A 74 -6.24 1.22 11.64
CA ILE A 74 -4.80 0.99 11.74
C ILE A 74 -4.37 0.23 10.49
N ILE A 75 -3.33 0.69 9.82
CA ILE A 75 -2.70 -0.04 8.71
C ILE A 75 -1.28 -0.42 9.14
N ASP A 76 -1.08 -1.72 9.31
CA ASP A 76 0.17 -2.34 9.70
C ASP A 76 0.88 -2.86 8.45
N TYR A 77 2.04 -2.26 8.11
CA TYR A 77 2.74 -2.58 6.88
C TYR A 77 4.25 -2.28 6.93
N GLY A 78 5.00 -2.92 6.02
CA GLY A 78 6.45 -2.76 5.91
C GLY A 78 7.23 -3.81 6.71
N GLY A 79 6.97 -3.95 8.01
CA GLY A 79 7.47 -4.99 8.91
C GLY A 79 8.96 -5.36 8.80
N PRO A 80 9.93 -4.41 8.87
CA PRO A 80 11.34 -4.74 8.78
C PRO A 80 11.87 -5.35 10.07
N ASN A 81 12.90 -6.19 9.94
CA ASN A 81 13.65 -6.67 11.10
C ASN A 81 14.85 -5.77 11.36
N ILE A 82 15.18 -5.52 12.64
CA ILE A 82 16.44 -4.86 12.97
C ILE A 82 17.65 -5.76 12.64
N GLY A 83 18.80 -5.14 12.44
CA GLY A 83 20.00 -5.86 12.05
C GLY A 83 20.04 -6.28 10.58
N LYS A 84 19.02 -5.97 9.80
CA LYS A 84 18.91 -6.28 8.37
C LYS A 84 18.58 -5.06 7.55
N PRO A 85 19.18 -4.89 6.35
CA PRO A 85 18.75 -3.88 5.42
C PRO A 85 17.34 -4.20 4.88
N LEU A 86 16.61 -3.15 4.47
CA LEU A 86 15.41 -3.34 3.69
C LEU A 86 15.75 -4.01 2.36
N HIS A 87 15.02 -5.04 2.01
CA HIS A 87 15.18 -5.76 0.74
C HIS A 87 13.96 -5.61 -0.17
N VAL A 88 14.09 -5.99 -1.44
CA VAL A 88 13.03 -5.84 -2.46
C VAL A 88 11.70 -6.44 -2.00
N GLY A 89 11.72 -7.51 -1.18
CA GLY A 89 10.50 -8.11 -0.64
C GLY A 89 9.64 -7.17 0.23
N HIS A 90 10.22 -6.10 0.82
CA HIS A 90 9.45 -5.12 1.58
C HIS A 90 8.69 -4.11 0.69
N LEU A 91 9.12 -3.95 -0.58
CA LEU A 91 8.61 -2.91 -1.46
C LEU A 91 7.09 -2.97 -1.62
N ARG A 92 6.53 -4.17 -1.82
CA ARG A 92 5.08 -4.34 -2.02
C ARG A 92 4.27 -3.96 -0.80
N SER A 93 4.68 -4.43 0.38
CA SER A 93 4.02 -4.05 1.63
C SER A 93 4.04 -2.55 1.82
N LEU A 94 5.20 -1.91 1.60
CA LEU A 94 5.38 -0.47 1.71
C LEU A 94 4.48 0.31 0.74
N ASN A 95 4.50 -0.03 -0.56
CA ASN A 95 3.73 0.69 -1.57
C ASN A 95 2.22 0.51 -1.40
N ILE A 96 1.76 -0.73 -1.19
CA ILE A 96 0.34 -1.03 -0.98
C ILE A 96 -0.16 -0.35 0.29
N GLY A 97 0.56 -0.52 1.42
CA GLY A 97 0.18 0.08 2.69
C GLY A 97 0.08 1.60 2.63
N ARG A 98 1.10 2.28 2.05
CA ARG A 98 1.07 3.73 1.84
C ARG A 98 -0.10 4.17 0.96
N SER A 99 -0.37 3.45 -0.13
CA SER A 99 -1.48 3.78 -1.01
C SER A 99 -2.83 3.64 -0.30
N LEU A 100 -3.04 2.56 0.46
CA LEU A 100 -4.24 2.37 1.28
C LEU A 100 -4.38 3.44 2.36
N TYR A 101 -3.28 3.83 3.01
CA TYR A 101 -3.25 4.94 3.95
C TYR A 101 -3.74 6.25 3.30
N ASN A 102 -3.18 6.59 2.13
CA ASN A 102 -3.52 7.82 1.42
C ASN A 102 -4.97 7.82 0.93
N ILE A 103 -5.42 6.73 0.29
CA ILE A 103 -6.79 6.57 -0.22
C ILE A 103 -7.80 6.75 0.91
N ASN A 104 -7.61 6.04 2.03
CA ASN A 104 -8.51 6.14 3.18
C ASN A 104 -8.47 7.52 3.84
N LYS A 105 -7.30 8.16 3.94
CA LYS A 105 -7.17 9.52 4.46
C LYS A 105 -7.87 10.55 3.56
N ILE A 106 -7.74 10.43 2.25
CA ILE A 106 -8.44 11.26 1.26
C ILE A 106 -9.94 11.04 1.36
N ALA A 107 -10.39 9.81 1.56
CA ALA A 107 -11.80 9.48 1.79
C ALA A 107 -12.37 10.07 3.10
N GLY A 108 -11.53 10.55 4.01
CA GLY A 108 -11.95 11.16 5.28
C GLY A 108 -11.95 10.19 6.46
N ASN A 109 -11.42 8.98 6.33
CA ASN A 109 -11.18 8.09 7.46
C ASN A 109 -10.03 8.62 8.33
N LYS A 110 -10.04 8.26 9.61
CA LYS A 110 -8.91 8.48 10.53
C LYS A 110 -7.99 7.27 10.42
N ILE A 111 -6.75 7.50 10.01
CA ILE A 111 -5.80 6.42 9.74
C ILE A 111 -4.58 6.58 10.64
N ILE A 112 -4.13 5.46 11.18
CA ILE A 112 -2.85 5.32 11.89
C ILE A 112 -2.02 4.30 11.11
N SER A 113 -0.83 4.68 10.70
CA SER A 113 0.14 3.77 10.07
C SER A 113 1.12 3.25 11.11
N ASP A 114 1.34 1.93 11.15
CA ASP A 114 2.32 1.29 12.01
C ASP A 114 3.30 0.46 11.15
N ILE A 115 4.59 0.59 11.45
CA ILE A 115 5.67 -0.20 10.84
C ILE A 115 6.14 -1.30 11.79
N HIS A 116 5.31 -2.16 12.24
CA HIS A 116 5.62 -3.13 13.26
C HIS A 116 6.97 -3.85 13.04
N LEU A 117 7.93 -3.63 13.95
CA LEU A 117 9.33 -4.05 13.80
C LEU A 117 9.56 -5.45 14.37
N GLY A 118 10.26 -6.30 13.63
CA GLY A 118 10.87 -7.51 14.17
C GLY A 118 12.16 -7.13 14.91
N ASP A 119 12.05 -6.67 16.14
CA ASP A 119 13.16 -6.08 16.90
C ASP A 119 13.58 -6.89 18.13
N TRP A 120 13.13 -8.13 18.24
CA TRP A 120 13.38 -8.99 19.40
C TRP A 120 13.78 -10.41 19.02
N GLY A 121 14.30 -11.15 19.99
CA GLY A 121 14.49 -12.59 19.90
C GLY A 121 15.81 -13.06 19.29
N MET A 122 15.79 -14.26 18.75
CA MET A 122 17.00 -15.00 18.35
C MET A 122 17.89 -14.26 17.33
N PRO A 123 17.39 -13.55 16.33
CA PRO A 123 18.23 -12.80 15.38
C PRO A 123 19.15 -11.79 16.06
N VAL A 124 18.64 -11.07 17.06
CA VAL A 124 19.42 -10.11 17.83
C VAL A 124 20.45 -10.79 18.69
N ALA A 125 20.09 -11.90 19.35
CA ALA A 125 21.01 -12.70 20.14
C ALA A 125 22.17 -13.26 19.30
N GLN A 126 21.93 -13.65 18.05
CA GLN A 126 22.96 -14.08 17.10
C GLN A 126 23.95 -12.93 16.79
N ILE A 127 23.46 -11.73 16.54
CA ILE A 127 24.29 -10.55 16.28
C ILE A 127 25.18 -10.26 17.51
N ILE A 128 24.59 -10.22 18.70
CA ILE A 128 25.33 -9.96 19.94
C ILE A 128 26.41 -11.01 20.15
N ASN A 129 26.07 -12.30 20.02
CA ASN A 129 27.03 -13.41 20.15
C ASN A 129 28.20 -13.30 19.17
N PHE A 130 27.90 -12.95 17.91
CA PHE A 130 28.94 -12.76 16.90
C PHE A 130 29.90 -11.63 17.26
N CYS A 131 29.36 -10.50 17.71
CA CYS A 131 30.17 -9.34 18.10
C CYS A 131 31.06 -9.68 19.30
N GLU A 132 30.52 -10.35 20.32
CA GLU A 132 31.28 -10.78 21.50
C GLU A 132 32.43 -11.74 21.13
N ASN A 133 32.16 -12.75 20.29
CA ASN A 133 33.18 -13.71 19.83
C ASN A 133 34.26 -13.05 18.99
N LYS A 134 33.99 -11.94 18.32
CA LYS A 134 34.97 -11.23 17.48
C LYS A 134 35.60 -10.03 18.18
N GLY A 135 35.20 -9.72 19.43
CA GLY A 135 35.67 -8.56 20.16
C GLY A 135 35.21 -7.22 19.52
N ILE A 136 34.06 -7.23 18.84
CA ILE A 136 33.50 -6.05 18.18
C ILE A 136 32.67 -5.26 19.21
N ASP A 137 32.96 -3.96 19.33
CA ASP A 137 32.19 -3.04 20.19
C ASP A 137 30.87 -2.65 19.52
N ILE A 138 29.77 -3.19 20.02
CA ILE A 138 28.41 -2.96 19.47
C ILE A 138 28.00 -1.49 19.51
N GLU A 139 28.49 -0.72 20.50
CA GLU A 139 28.12 0.70 20.64
C GLU A 139 28.80 1.60 19.57
N LYS A 140 29.81 1.08 18.88
CA LYS A 140 30.56 1.76 17.81
C LYS A 140 30.25 1.22 16.41
N LEU A 141 29.30 0.27 16.31
CA LEU A 141 28.94 -0.28 15.01
C LEU A 141 28.32 0.76 14.10
N GLU A 142 28.69 0.68 12.83
CA GLU A 142 27.97 1.36 11.74
C GLU A 142 27.03 0.39 11.05
N ILE A 143 26.01 0.91 10.35
CA ILE A 143 25.00 0.09 9.66
C ILE A 143 25.62 -0.87 8.65
N ALA A 144 26.65 -0.44 7.87
CA ALA A 144 27.31 -1.27 6.89
C ALA A 144 27.94 -2.53 7.53
N GLN A 145 28.53 -2.39 8.72
CA GLN A 145 29.08 -3.51 9.46
C GLN A 145 27.97 -4.45 9.97
N LEU A 146 26.83 -3.89 10.42
CA LEU A 146 25.69 -4.68 10.89
C LEU A 146 25.08 -5.51 9.77
N GLU A 147 25.04 -4.98 8.54
CA GLU A 147 24.58 -5.67 7.33
C GLU A 147 25.45 -6.89 6.98
N GLU A 148 26.77 -6.85 7.26
CA GLU A 148 27.70 -7.96 7.07
C GLU A 148 27.66 -8.96 8.23
N ILE A 149 27.50 -8.47 9.46
CA ILE A 149 27.47 -9.28 10.67
C ILE A 149 26.29 -10.25 10.68
N TYR A 150 25.09 -9.76 10.31
CA TYR A 150 23.87 -10.56 10.41
C TYR A 150 23.92 -11.86 9.59
N PRO A 151 24.25 -11.87 8.29
CA PRO A 151 24.38 -13.11 7.52
C PRO A 151 25.43 -14.07 8.10
N SER A 152 26.56 -13.52 8.54
CA SER A 152 27.67 -14.27 9.14
C SER A 152 27.25 -14.94 10.45
N ALA A 153 26.57 -14.20 11.33
CA ALA A 153 26.03 -14.72 12.59
C ALA A 153 24.96 -15.80 12.36
N SER A 154 24.07 -15.58 11.38
CA SER A 154 23.04 -16.56 11.01
C SER A 154 23.62 -17.83 10.41
N SER A 155 24.72 -17.74 9.66
CA SER A 155 25.44 -18.89 9.11
C SER A 155 26.11 -19.70 10.22
N LEU A 156 26.82 -19.03 11.14
CA LEU A 156 27.43 -19.69 12.30
C LEU A 156 26.40 -20.38 13.19
N TYR A 157 25.26 -19.73 13.41
CA TYR A 157 24.17 -20.34 14.19
C TYR A 157 23.68 -21.67 13.59
N LYS A 158 23.74 -21.85 12.27
CA LYS A 158 23.33 -23.08 11.60
C LYS A 158 24.41 -24.18 11.64
N GLN A 159 25.68 -23.80 11.80
CA GLN A 159 26.84 -24.72 11.62
C GLN A 159 27.54 -25.08 12.93
N ASP A 160 27.46 -24.24 13.96
CA ASP A 160 28.19 -24.37 15.21
C ASP A 160 27.23 -24.49 16.41
N ILE A 161 27.25 -25.67 17.05
CA ILE A 161 26.42 -26.00 18.20
C ILE A 161 26.78 -25.11 19.42
N ASN A 162 28.05 -24.81 19.64
CA ASN A 162 28.44 -23.94 20.75
C ASN A 162 27.95 -22.52 20.54
N PHE A 163 28.00 -22.03 19.29
CA PHE A 163 27.44 -20.75 18.94
C PHE A 163 25.92 -20.72 19.15
N GLN A 164 25.20 -21.81 18.81
CA GLN A 164 23.74 -21.92 19.06
C GLN A 164 23.42 -21.84 20.53
N GLU A 165 24.11 -22.58 21.38
CA GLU A 165 23.87 -22.61 22.83
C GLU A 165 24.15 -21.24 23.45
N THR A 166 25.24 -20.58 23.07
CA THR A 166 25.56 -19.22 23.53
C THR A 166 24.49 -18.23 23.11
N ALA A 167 24.04 -18.27 21.84
CA ALA A 167 22.98 -17.40 21.35
C ALA A 167 21.64 -17.64 22.08
N LYS A 168 21.29 -18.90 22.39
CA LYS A 168 20.10 -19.22 23.20
C LYS A 168 20.22 -18.64 24.61
N ASN A 169 21.41 -18.70 25.23
CA ASN A 169 21.64 -18.12 26.54
C ASN A 169 21.53 -16.59 26.51
N ILE A 170 22.08 -15.94 25.47
CA ILE A 170 21.92 -14.49 25.28
C ILE A 170 20.44 -14.12 25.11
N ASN A 171 19.70 -14.89 24.30
CA ASN A 171 18.26 -14.66 24.10
C ASN A 171 17.48 -14.81 25.42
N LYS A 172 17.87 -15.75 26.27
CA LYS A 172 17.30 -15.89 27.62
C LYS A 172 17.60 -14.66 28.49
N LYS A 173 18.86 -14.17 28.50
CA LYS A 173 19.24 -12.95 29.24
C LYS A 173 18.45 -11.72 28.79
N LEU A 174 18.22 -11.58 27.47
CA LEU A 174 17.34 -10.53 26.94
C LEU A 174 15.91 -10.64 27.51
N ASN A 175 15.35 -11.85 27.49
CA ASN A 175 14.01 -12.11 28.05
C ASN A 175 13.93 -11.88 29.57
N ASP A 176 15.03 -12.19 30.29
CA ASP A 176 15.17 -11.95 31.74
C ASP A 176 15.47 -10.47 32.06
N SER A 177 15.51 -9.59 31.04
CA SER A 177 15.76 -8.14 31.17
C SER A 177 17.15 -7.82 31.74
N ASP A 178 18.18 -8.60 31.40
CA ASP A 178 19.56 -8.33 31.81
C ASP A 178 20.03 -6.95 31.29
N PRO A 179 20.47 -6.03 32.16
CA PRO A 179 20.76 -4.65 31.77
C PRO A 179 21.90 -4.53 30.75
N GLU A 180 22.91 -5.41 30.80
CA GLU A 180 24.01 -5.38 29.84
C GLU A 180 23.54 -5.76 28.44
N TYR A 181 22.74 -6.83 28.35
CA TYR A 181 22.23 -7.31 27.05
C TYR A 181 21.14 -6.40 26.49
N LEU A 182 20.31 -5.78 27.34
CA LEU A 182 19.37 -4.74 26.92
C LEU A 182 20.08 -3.52 26.33
N LYS A 183 21.24 -3.12 26.89
CA LYS A 183 22.02 -2.01 26.35
C LYS A 183 22.56 -2.34 24.95
N LYS A 184 23.10 -3.54 24.75
CA LYS A 184 23.58 -4.03 23.44
C LYS A 184 22.44 -4.10 22.41
N TRP A 185 21.29 -4.64 22.82
CA TRP A 185 20.09 -4.68 21.99
C TRP A 185 19.64 -3.27 21.57
N MET A 186 19.59 -2.32 22.50
CA MET A 186 19.18 -0.95 22.21
C MET A 186 20.11 -0.28 21.19
N SER A 187 21.42 -0.52 21.27
CA SER A 187 22.39 0.00 20.31
C SER A 187 22.11 -0.55 18.91
N ILE A 188 21.90 -1.86 18.77
CA ILE A 188 21.53 -2.50 17.48
C ILE A 188 20.22 -1.95 16.95
N LYS A 189 19.20 -1.79 17.83
CA LYS A 189 17.88 -1.23 17.45
C LYS A 189 18.03 0.19 16.91
N ASN A 190 18.76 1.06 17.59
CA ASN A 190 18.93 2.46 17.19
C ASN A 190 19.65 2.59 15.83
N ILE A 191 20.76 1.89 15.64
CA ILE A 191 21.51 1.88 14.37
C ILE A 191 20.61 1.41 13.22
N SER A 192 19.84 0.35 13.46
CA SER A 192 18.92 -0.21 12.46
C SER A 192 17.78 0.74 12.12
N LEU A 193 17.17 1.37 13.14
CA LEU A 193 16.10 2.33 12.97
C LEU A 193 16.52 3.54 12.15
N ASP A 194 17.71 4.09 12.39
CA ASP A 194 18.23 5.24 11.65
C ASP A 194 18.40 4.90 10.15
N SER A 195 18.92 3.71 9.84
CA SER A 195 19.04 3.24 8.46
C SER A 195 17.67 3.02 7.80
N ILE A 196 16.76 2.33 8.50
CA ILE A 196 15.41 2.08 8.01
C ILE A 196 14.69 3.41 7.74
N LYS A 197 14.71 4.35 8.67
CA LYS A 197 14.10 5.68 8.52
C LYS A 197 14.69 6.46 7.35
N LYS A 198 16.01 6.44 7.18
CA LYS A 198 16.68 7.08 6.05
C LYS A 198 16.22 6.49 4.71
N MET A 199 16.20 5.17 4.60
CA MET A 199 15.75 4.48 3.38
C MET A 199 14.27 4.74 3.07
N LEU A 200 13.41 4.68 4.08
CA LEU A 200 11.98 4.98 3.95
C LEU A 200 11.75 6.45 3.55
N GLY A 201 12.50 7.39 4.11
CA GLY A 201 12.47 8.80 3.72
C GLY A 201 12.80 9.00 2.24
N THR A 202 13.85 8.33 1.75
CA THR A 202 14.23 8.32 0.32
C THR A 202 13.10 7.78 -0.57
N LEU A 203 12.34 6.78 -0.10
CA LEU A 203 11.20 6.21 -0.81
C LEU A 203 9.87 6.96 -0.54
N ASN A 204 9.93 8.09 0.16
CA ASN A 204 8.75 8.90 0.51
C ASN A 204 7.73 8.15 1.37
N HIS A 205 8.20 7.32 2.32
CA HIS A 205 7.36 6.67 3.33
C HIS A 205 7.52 7.34 4.69
N THR A 206 6.40 7.53 5.38
CA THR A 206 6.32 8.01 6.77
C THR A 206 5.34 7.14 7.53
N PHE A 207 5.55 6.99 8.85
CA PHE A 207 4.69 6.22 9.71
C PHE A 207 4.34 7.01 10.96
N ASP A 208 3.13 6.81 11.46
CA ASP A 208 2.65 7.43 12.70
C ASP A 208 3.21 6.70 13.93
N LEU A 209 3.31 5.36 13.86
CA LEU A 209 3.83 4.50 14.92
C LEU A 209 5.04 3.68 14.43
N TRP A 210 5.97 3.47 15.37
CA TRP A 210 7.19 2.68 15.21
C TRP A 210 7.29 1.67 16.36
N LEU A 211 6.28 0.79 16.44
CA LEU A 211 6.21 -0.24 17.45
C LEU A 211 6.92 -1.51 16.98
N GLY A 212 7.21 -2.41 17.90
CA GLY A 212 7.85 -3.68 17.59
C GLY A 212 7.51 -4.78 18.58
N GLU A 213 8.01 -5.98 18.32
CA GLU A 213 7.85 -7.14 19.21
C GLU A 213 8.34 -6.85 20.64
N SER A 214 9.38 -6.01 20.79
CA SER A 214 9.93 -5.63 22.10
C SER A 214 8.95 -4.85 22.97
N ASP A 215 8.06 -4.04 22.36
CA ASP A 215 7.15 -3.17 23.10
C ASP A 215 6.07 -3.97 23.85
N VAL A 216 5.69 -5.14 23.35
CA VAL A 216 4.63 -5.99 23.91
C VAL A 216 5.15 -7.09 24.85
N ASN A 217 6.45 -7.30 24.95
CA ASN A 217 7.03 -8.32 25.83
C ASN A 217 6.60 -8.20 27.28
N LYS A 218 6.45 -6.97 27.79
CA LYS A 218 5.98 -6.70 29.15
C LYS A 218 4.49 -7.01 29.38
N ILE A 219 3.71 -7.09 28.29
CA ILE A 219 2.27 -7.36 28.33
C ILE A 219 2.00 -8.86 28.38
N ILE A 220 2.81 -9.67 27.71
CA ILE A 220 2.61 -11.11 27.55
C ILE A 220 2.43 -11.84 28.87
N PRO A 221 3.24 -11.64 29.93
CA PRO A 221 3.06 -12.36 31.21
C PRO A 221 1.71 -12.10 31.84
N LYS A 222 1.22 -10.86 31.79
CA LYS A 222 -0.11 -10.50 32.26
C LYS A 222 -1.20 -11.15 31.42
N MET A 223 -1.08 -11.07 30.10
CA MET A 223 -2.02 -11.69 29.15
C MET A 223 -2.15 -13.20 29.41
N LEU A 224 -1.04 -13.93 29.55
CA LEU A 224 -1.04 -15.36 29.84
C LEU A 224 -1.76 -15.66 31.17
N LYS A 225 -1.44 -14.91 32.21
CA LYS A 225 -2.09 -15.06 33.53
C LYS A 225 -3.59 -14.82 33.48
N ASP A 226 -4.03 -13.81 32.73
CA ASP A 226 -5.45 -13.51 32.58
C ASP A 226 -6.17 -14.59 31.74
N LEU A 227 -5.55 -15.10 30.67
CA LEU A 227 -6.09 -16.21 29.88
C LEU A 227 -6.18 -17.52 30.69
N GLU A 228 -5.19 -17.83 31.53
CA GLU A 228 -5.19 -19.00 32.42
C GLU A 228 -6.28 -18.88 33.50
N LYS A 229 -6.37 -17.71 34.17
CA LYS A 229 -7.43 -17.42 35.14
C LYS A 229 -8.84 -17.56 34.56
N ASN A 230 -9.03 -17.17 33.31
CA ASN A 230 -10.29 -17.29 32.57
C ASN A 230 -10.50 -18.70 31.96
N LYS A 231 -9.62 -19.67 32.30
CA LYS A 231 -9.67 -21.05 31.81
C LYS A 231 -9.65 -21.17 30.27
N LYS A 232 -8.99 -20.23 29.59
CA LYS A 232 -8.83 -20.24 28.14
C LYS A 232 -7.60 -21.03 27.72
N ILE A 233 -6.56 -21.07 28.56
CA ILE A 233 -5.32 -21.82 28.35
C ILE A 233 -4.96 -22.64 29.60
N SER A 234 -4.17 -23.70 29.41
CA SER A 234 -3.53 -24.49 30.48
C SER A 234 -2.10 -24.86 30.10
N LEU A 235 -1.31 -25.17 31.13
CA LEU A 235 0.05 -25.63 30.96
C LEU A 235 0.04 -27.15 30.69
N GLU A 236 0.49 -27.58 29.49
CA GLU A 236 0.64 -28.97 29.09
C GLU A 236 2.07 -29.21 28.61
N ASN A 237 2.78 -30.15 29.22
CA ASN A 237 4.17 -30.51 28.88
C ASN A 237 5.14 -29.30 28.79
N GLY A 238 4.93 -28.32 29.68
CA GLY A 238 5.75 -27.10 29.74
C GLY A 238 5.30 -25.98 28.76
N ALA A 239 4.32 -26.22 27.91
CA ALA A 239 3.78 -25.24 26.99
C ALA A 239 2.37 -24.80 27.38
N TYR A 240 2.04 -23.51 27.19
CA TYR A 240 0.65 -23.05 27.28
C TYR A 240 -0.10 -23.38 25.98
N VAL A 241 -1.26 -24.01 26.12
CA VAL A 241 -2.15 -24.40 25.01
C VAL A 241 -3.60 -24.04 25.32
N SER A 242 -4.43 -23.93 24.30
CA SER A 242 -5.88 -23.70 24.46
C SER A 242 -6.56 -24.86 25.18
N ASN A 243 -7.54 -24.57 26.06
CA ASN A 243 -8.24 -25.56 26.88
C ASN A 243 -9.34 -26.33 26.15
N GLU A 244 -9.98 -25.72 25.17
CA GLU A 244 -11.02 -26.41 24.39
C GLU A 244 -10.39 -27.32 23.33
N LYS A 245 -11.19 -28.29 22.86
CA LYS A 245 -10.84 -29.16 21.73
C LYS A 245 -10.88 -28.37 20.41
N THR A 246 -10.05 -27.31 20.32
CA THR A 246 -9.71 -26.75 19.01
C THR A 246 -8.86 -27.79 18.29
N ASP A 247 -9.18 -28.11 17.06
CA ASP A 247 -8.37 -29.01 16.26
C ASP A 247 -7.77 -28.22 15.09
N PRO A 248 -6.45 -27.95 15.10
CA PRO A 248 -5.47 -28.23 16.15
C PRO A 248 -5.59 -27.29 17.36
N LYS A 249 -5.08 -27.73 18.55
CA LYS A 249 -4.93 -26.84 19.73
C LYS A 249 -4.09 -25.62 19.39
N ILE A 250 -4.51 -24.46 19.91
CA ILE A 250 -3.75 -23.21 19.77
C ILE A 250 -2.56 -23.27 20.72
N LEU A 251 -1.34 -23.29 20.17
CA LEU A 251 -0.11 -23.26 20.94
C LEU A 251 0.28 -21.80 21.22
N ILE A 252 0.45 -21.45 22.48
CA ILE A 252 0.77 -20.08 22.94
C ILE A 252 2.24 -19.94 23.28
N THR A 253 2.84 -20.88 24.02
CA THR A 253 4.26 -20.87 24.32
C THR A 253 4.90 -22.18 23.92
N LYS A 254 6.21 -22.19 23.70
CA LYS A 254 6.97 -23.43 23.56
C LYS A 254 7.18 -24.09 24.92
N SER A 255 7.62 -25.35 24.94
CA SER A 255 7.91 -26.11 26.17
C SER A 255 9.07 -25.53 27.00
N ASP A 256 9.94 -24.71 26.40
CA ASP A 256 10.99 -23.97 27.07
C ASP A 256 10.54 -22.60 27.62
N GLY A 257 9.24 -22.30 27.51
CA GLY A 257 8.62 -21.04 27.92
C GLY A 257 8.81 -19.87 26.94
N SER A 258 9.51 -20.07 25.82
CA SER A 258 9.69 -19.01 24.83
C SER A 258 8.39 -18.73 24.06
N TYR A 259 8.21 -17.47 23.66
CA TYR A 259 7.01 -17.01 22.95
C TYR A 259 7.04 -17.39 21.48
N LEU A 260 5.86 -17.59 20.91
CA LEU A 260 5.64 -17.78 19.49
C LEU A 260 5.25 -16.45 18.84
N TYR A 261 5.35 -16.35 17.51
CA TYR A 261 4.84 -15.18 16.78
C TYR A 261 3.36 -14.92 17.08
N LEU A 262 2.53 -15.98 17.14
CA LEU A 262 1.14 -15.84 17.53
C LEU A 262 0.96 -15.14 18.89
N THR A 263 1.83 -15.43 19.84
CA THR A 263 1.75 -14.84 21.19
C THR A 263 2.10 -13.35 21.20
N THR A 264 3.14 -12.97 20.45
CA THR A 264 3.52 -11.56 20.27
C THR A 264 2.45 -10.79 19.53
N ASP A 265 1.85 -11.38 18.48
CA ASP A 265 0.77 -10.75 17.73
C ASP A 265 -0.51 -10.59 18.55
N LEU A 266 -0.89 -11.58 19.35
CA LEU A 266 -2.01 -11.47 20.31
C LEU A 266 -1.77 -10.33 21.31
N ALA A 267 -0.54 -10.23 21.85
CA ALA A 267 -0.17 -9.15 22.76
C ALA A 267 -0.18 -7.78 22.06
N THR A 268 0.24 -7.72 20.77
CA THR A 268 0.17 -6.50 19.97
C THR A 268 -1.28 -6.05 19.74
N VAL A 269 -2.20 -6.99 19.46
CA VAL A 269 -3.62 -6.65 19.35
C VAL A 269 -4.17 -6.16 20.69
N LEU A 270 -3.81 -6.81 21.79
CA LEU A 270 -4.23 -6.39 23.14
C LEU A 270 -3.73 -4.98 23.46
N ASP A 271 -2.46 -4.69 23.18
CA ASP A 271 -1.88 -3.35 23.37
C ASP A 271 -2.63 -2.28 22.55
N ARG A 272 -2.95 -2.59 21.30
CA ARG A 272 -3.73 -1.69 20.44
C ARG A 272 -5.16 -1.49 20.95
N LEU A 273 -5.82 -2.54 21.48
CA LEU A 273 -7.14 -2.43 22.09
C LEU A 273 -7.14 -1.57 23.35
N ASP A 274 -6.09 -1.68 24.17
CA ASP A 274 -5.97 -0.93 25.42
C ASP A 274 -5.58 0.55 25.20
N ASN A 275 -4.77 0.84 24.16
CA ASN A 275 -4.13 2.14 24.01
C ASN A 275 -4.58 2.95 22.78
N LEU A 276 -5.26 2.33 21.80
CA LEU A 276 -5.69 2.98 20.56
C LEU A 276 -7.20 2.84 20.36
N ASP A 277 -7.80 3.90 19.82
CA ASP A 277 -9.21 3.88 19.44
C ASP A 277 -9.32 3.60 17.95
N PHE A 278 -9.79 2.39 17.58
CA PHE A 278 -9.92 1.95 16.18
C PHE A 278 -11.15 1.06 15.94
N ASP A 279 -11.60 1.04 14.68
CA ASP A 279 -12.69 0.18 14.19
C ASP A 279 -12.13 -1.05 13.42
N ALA A 280 -10.95 -0.90 12.80
CA ALA A 280 -10.34 -1.94 11.97
C ALA A 280 -8.82 -1.93 12.03
N ILE A 281 -8.21 -3.11 11.81
CA ILE A 281 -6.77 -3.26 11.53
C ILE A 281 -6.60 -3.99 10.19
N PHE A 282 -5.82 -3.38 9.29
CA PHE A 282 -5.40 -3.98 8.03
C PHE A 282 -3.94 -4.38 8.10
N TYR A 283 -3.65 -5.67 8.01
CA TYR A 283 -2.30 -6.23 7.95
C TYR A 283 -1.88 -6.42 6.50
N VAL A 284 -1.01 -5.53 5.99
CA VAL A 284 -0.54 -5.59 4.60
C VAL A 284 0.71 -6.46 4.52
N VAL A 285 0.50 -7.76 4.37
CA VAL A 285 1.54 -8.80 4.50
C VAL A 285 1.46 -9.81 3.35
N ASP A 286 2.59 -10.44 3.04
CA ASP A 286 2.72 -11.46 1.98
C ASP A 286 1.70 -12.61 2.13
N LYS A 287 1.09 -13.03 1.02
CA LYS A 287 0.08 -14.12 0.98
C LYS A 287 0.57 -15.45 1.57
N ARG A 288 1.88 -15.68 1.66
CA ARG A 288 2.46 -16.88 2.30
C ARG A 288 2.18 -16.94 3.80
N GLN A 289 1.84 -15.82 4.44
CA GLN A 289 1.48 -15.77 5.86
C GLN A 289 -0.04 -15.93 6.11
N LYS A 290 -0.82 -16.28 5.10
CA LYS A 290 -2.27 -16.42 5.20
C LYS A 290 -2.71 -17.31 6.37
N LEU A 291 -2.11 -18.49 6.51
CA LEU A 291 -2.44 -19.41 7.60
C LEU A 291 -2.16 -18.81 8.99
N HIS A 292 -1.08 -18.05 9.13
CA HIS A 292 -0.75 -17.37 10.38
C HIS A 292 -1.83 -16.35 10.77
N PHE A 293 -2.30 -15.50 9.82
CA PHE A 293 -3.34 -14.53 10.10
C PHE A 293 -4.71 -15.19 10.35
N GLU A 294 -5.03 -16.27 9.66
CA GLU A 294 -6.22 -17.08 9.97
C GLU A 294 -6.16 -17.62 11.40
N GLN A 295 -5.01 -18.12 11.84
CA GLN A 295 -4.80 -18.57 13.21
C GLN A 295 -4.90 -17.42 14.23
N LEU A 296 -4.32 -16.26 13.92
CA LEU A 296 -4.41 -15.08 14.78
C LEU A 296 -5.88 -14.66 14.96
N PHE A 297 -6.62 -14.48 13.87
CA PHE A 297 -8.01 -14.01 13.95
C PHE A 297 -8.93 -15.03 14.67
N ASN A 298 -8.77 -16.32 14.37
CA ASN A 298 -9.48 -17.37 15.11
C ASN A 298 -9.12 -17.38 16.62
N SER A 299 -7.86 -17.07 16.95
CA SER A 299 -7.42 -17.01 18.34
C SER A 299 -8.00 -15.79 19.06
N LEU A 300 -8.13 -14.63 18.41
CA LEU A 300 -8.79 -13.45 18.97
C LEU A 300 -10.25 -13.76 19.33
N ASP A 301 -10.98 -14.42 18.43
CA ASP A 301 -12.37 -14.84 18.69
C ASP A 301 -12.46 -15.87 19.81
N TYR A 302 -11.59 -16.91 19.80
CA TYR A 302 -11.54 -17.93 20.83
C TYR A 302 -11.24 -17.37 22.22
N PHE A 303 -10.26 -16.47 22.32
CA PHE A 303 -9.90 -15.82 23.58
C PHE A 303 -10.85 -14.70 23.98
N GLN A 304 -11.84 -14.39 23.16
CA GLN A 304 -12.88 -13.36 23.38
C GLN A 304 -12.28 -11.96 23.54
N PHE A 305 -11.30 -11.63 22.70
CA PHE A 305 -10.83 -10.24 22.59
C PHE A 305 -11.95 -9.38 22.00
N GLU A 306 -11.90 -8.07 22.25
CA GLU A 306 -12.91 -7.16 21.70
C GLU A 306 -13.02 -7.31 20.18
N HIS A 307 -14.25 -7.53 19.70
CA HIS A 307 -14.50 -7.76 18.28
C HIS A 307 -14.31 -6.46 17.50
N LYS A 308 -13.33 -6.44 16.63
CA LYS A 308 -13.05 -5.41 15.64
C LYS A 308 -12.97 -6.05 14.25
N HIS A 309 -12.86 -5.22 13.21
CA HIS A 309 -12.59 -5.75 11.88
C HIS A 309 -11.08 -5.99 11.69
N TYR A 310 -10.67 -7.23 11.52
CA TYR A 310 -9.29 -7.60 11.24
C TYR A 310 -9.20 -8.16 9.82
N GLU A 311 -8.28 -7.63 9.01
CA GLU A 311 -8.13 -8.07 7.62
C GLU A 311 -6.66 -8.30 7.25
N HIS A 312 -6.37 -9.48 6.69
CA HIS A 312 -5.11 -9.75 6.03
C HIS A 312 -5.21 -9.26 4.57
N VAL A 313 -4.73 -8.04 4.32
CA VAL A 313 -4.58 -7.47 2.98
C VAL A 313 -3.38 -8.10 2.30
N SER A 314 -3.57 -9.34 1.88
CA SER A 314 -2.51 -10.18 1.31
C SER A 314 -2.05 -9.70 -0.07
N PHE A 315 -0.77 -9.93 -0.38
CA PHE A 315 -0.20 -9.61 -1.69
C PHE A 315 0.74 -10.70 -2.18
N GLY A 316 0.90 -10.77 -3.52
CA GLY A 316 1.80 -11.68 -4.20
C GLY A 316 3.26 -11.20 -4.18
N THR A 317 4.17 -11.99 -4.75
CA THR A 317 5.60 -11.70 -4.78
C THR A 317 6.00 -10.77 -5.92
N ILE A 318 7.09 -10.02 -5.71
CA ILE A 318 7.83 -9.34 -6.78
C ILE A 318 9.00 -10.23 -7.18
N ASN A 319 9.14 -10.48 -8.47
CA ASN A 319 10.17 -11.32 -9.06
C ASN A 319 11.03 -10.50 -10.03
N ASP A 320 12.20 -10.99 -10.36
CA ASP A 320 13.05 -10.43 -11.40
C ASP A 320 12.42 -10.61 -12.80
N ARG A 321 13.09 -10.10 -13.84
CA ARG A 321 12.64 -10.19 -15.22
C ARG A 321 12.39 -11.63 -15.68
N ASP A 322 13.17 -12.58 -15.18
CA ASP A 322 13.08 -13.99 -15.57
C ASP A 322 12.01 -14.74 -14.77
N GLY A 323 11.47 -14.12 -13.73
CA GLY A 323 10.42 -14.66 -12.86
C GLY A 323 10.96 -15.35 -11.61
N ASN A 324 12.24 -15.18 -11.30
CA ASN A 324 12.86 -15.68 -10.09
C ASN A 324 12.73 -14.64 -8.96
N PRO A 325 12.78 -15.07 -7.68
CA PRO A 325 12.93 -14.12 -6.57
C PRO A 325 14.20 -13.29 -6.75
N PHE A 326 14.13 -11.98 -6.45
CA PHE A 326 15.30 -11.12 -6.48
C PHE A 326 16.40 -11.64 -5.57
N LYS A 327 17.58 -11.91 -6.16
CA LYS A 327 18.78 -12.39 -5.46
C LYS A 327 19.98 -11.52 -5.79
N THR A 328 20.91 -11.39 -4.85
CA THR A 328 22.25 -10.88 -5.12
C THR A 328 23.03 -11.91 -5.94
N ARG A 329 24.15 -11.51 -6.56
CA ARG A 329 25.06 -12.43 -7.28
C ARG A 329 25.57 -13.57 -6.39
N GLU A 330 25.66 -13.33 -5.08
CA GLU A 330 26.10 -14.29 -4.06
C GLU A 330 24.95 -15.15 -3.48
N GLY A 331 23.71 -15.02 -4.01
CA GLY A 331 22.55 -15.83 -3.62
C GLY A 331 21.70 -15.26 -2.48
N GLY A 332 22.04 -14.10 -1.92
CA GLY A 332 21.23 -13.38 -0.91
C GLY A 332 20.01 -12.66 -1.52
N THR A 333 19.13 -12.11 -0.69
CA THR A 333 18.02 -11.27 -1.15
C THR A 333 18.54 -9.89 -1.53
N LYS A 334 18.18 -9.37 -2.70
CA LYS A 334 18.63 -8.06 -3.19
C LYS A 334 18.12 -6.93 -2.29
N GLN A 335 19.01 -6.00 -1.91
CA GLN A 335 18.66 -4.86 -1.10
C GLN A 335 17.77 -3.87 -1.89
N LEU A 336 16.86 -3.22 -1.18
CA LEU A 336 15.97 -2.23 -1.78
C LEU A 336 16.72 -0.99 -2.27
N LYS A 337 17.80 -0.62 -1.55
CA LYS A 337 18.71 0.46 -1.94
C LYS A 337 19.37 0.19 -3.29
N GLU A 338 19.88 -1.04 -3.51
CA GLU A 338 20.50 -1.43 -4.79
C GLU A 338 19.51 -1.30 -5.96
N LEU A 339 18.25 -1.74 -5.77
CA LEU A 339 17.22 -1.63 -6.80
C LEU A 339 16.90 -0.15 -7.11
N LEU A 340 16.84 0.69 -6.08
CA LEU A 340 16.60 2.13 -6.26
C LEU A 340 17.76 2.80 -6.99
N ASP A 341 19.02 2.50 -6.60
CA ASP A 341 20.20 3.07 -7.22
C ASP A 341 20.36 2.62 -8.68
N GLU A 342 20.10 1.35 -8.99
CA GLU A 342 20.03 0.86 -10.39
C GLU A 342 18.96 1.59 -11.20
N THR A 343 17.80 1.85 -10.60
CA THR A 343 16.71 2.58 -11.27
C THR A 343 17.12 4.03 -11.57
N LYS A 344 17.77 4.71 -10.60
CA LYS A 344 18.29 6.07 -10.78
C LYS A 344 19.35 6.12 -11.90
N ASN A 345 20.31 5.19 -11.86
CA ASN A 345 21.36 5.10 -12.87
C ASN A 345 20.79 4.89 -14.26
N TYR A 346 19.84 3.97 -14.42
CA TYR A 346 19.21 3.70 -15.70
C TYR A 346 18.43 4.92 -16.23
N ILE A 347 17.72 5.66 -15.37
CA ILE A 347 17.02 6.88 -15.76
C ILE A 347 18.01 7.94 -16.24
N ASN A 348 19.15 8.11 -15.56
CA ASN A 348 20.22 9.01 -15.99
C ASN A 348 20.85 8.63 -17.33
N GLU A 349 21.00 7.33 -17.61
CA GLU A 349 21.54 6.84 -18.88
C GLU A 349 20.63 7.16 -20.08
N ILE A 350 19.30 7.01 -19.90
CA ILE A 350 18.33 7.26 -20.96
C ILE A 350 17.94 8.73 -21.10
N ASN A 351 18.26 9.59 -20.11
CA ASN A 351 17.84 10.99 -20.10
C ASN A 351 18.87 11.88 -19.34
N ILE A 352 19.90 12.30 -20.06
CA ILE A 352 21.13 12.93 -19.53
C ILE A 352 20.90 14.33 -18.91
N ASN A 353 19.76 14.98 -19.16
CA ASN A 353 19.53 16.38 -18.80
C ASN A 353 18.61 16.59 -17.59
N LEU A 354 18.29 15.53 -16.82
CA LEU A 354 17.46 15.64 -15.64
C LEU A 354 18.30 16.06 -14.43
N ASP A 355 17.74 16.93 -13.58
CA ASP A 355 18.35 17.23 -12.28
C ASP A 355 18.18 16.07 -11.28
N PHE A 356 18.99 16.09 -10.24
CA PHE A 356 19.02 15.01 -9.24
C PHE A 356 17.66 14.75 -8.58
N GLU A 357 16.92 15.82 -8.23
CA GLU A 357 15.60 15.71 -7.59
C GLU A 357 14.59 15.04 -8.53
N THR A 358 14.57 15.44 -9.79
CA THR A 358 13.71 14.82 -10.82
C THR A 358 14.01 13.35 -10.99
N VAL A 359 15.29 12.94 -11.06
CA VAL A 359 15.69 11.54 -11.17
C VAL A 359 15.23 10.74 -9.95
N GLU A 360 15.35 11.30 -8.74
CA GLU A 360 14.91 10.64 -7.50
C GLU A 360 13.40 10.43 -7.48
N ILE A 361 12.61 11.44 -7.84
CA ILE A 361 11.16 11.35 -7.93
C ILE A 361 10.75 10.31 -8.99
N LEU A 362 11.39 10.33 -10.17
CA LEU A 362 11.09 9.38 -11.24
C LEU A 362 11.44 7.95 -10.86
N ALA A 363 12.58 7.71 -10.20
CA ALA A 363 12.95 6.37 -9.73
C ALA A 363 11.92 5.84 -8.71
N ASN A 364 11.52 6.66 -7.74
CA ASN A 364 10.45 6.31 -6.80
C ASN A 364 9.12 6.08 -7.51
N THR A 365 8.80 6.89 -8.52
CA THR A 365 7.59 6.70 -9.34
C THR A 365 7.62 5.37 -10.07
N VAL A 366 8.75 5.00 -10.68
CA VAL A 366 8.92 3.71 -11.38
C VAL A 366 8.67 2.54 -10.42
N LEU A 367 9.33 2.54 -9.25
CA LEU A 367 9.18 1.48 -8.26
C LEU A 367 7.76 1.40 -7.68
N THR A 368 7.13 2.54 -7.43
CA THR A 368 5.78 2.60 -6.86
C THR A 368 4.72 2.21 -7.89
N TYR A 369 4.77 2.81 -9.08
CA TYR A 369 3.74 2.61 -10.09
C TYR A 369 3.77 1.20 -10.70
N SER A 370 4.96 0.64 -10.96
CA SER A 370 5.11 -0.73 -11.48
C SER A 370 4.51 -1.79 -10.56
N ASP A 371 4.56 -1.54 -9.26
CA ASP A 371 3.94 -2.40 -8.26
C ASP A 371 2.43 -2.21 -8.20
N LEU A 372 1.98 -0.95 -8.06
CA LEU A 372 0.57 -0.63 -7.84
C LEU A 372 -0.31 -0.78 -9.09
N ILE A 373 0.25 -0.81 -10.30
CA ILE A 373 -0.50 -1.11 -11.53
C ILE A 373 -0.92 -2.58 -11.63
N THR A 374 -0.29 -3.45 -10.85
CA THR A 374 -0.61 -4.88 -10.80
C THR A 374 -1.57 -5.16 -9.64
N ASN A 375 -2.60 -6.00 -9.86
CA ASN A 375 -3.45 -6.45 -8.76
C ASN A 375 -2.60 -7.01 -7.62
N ARG A 376 -2.87 -6.58 -6.39
CA ARG A 376 -2.04 -6.93 -5.23
C ARG A 376 -1.86 -8.44 -5.01
N GLN A 377 -2.85 -9.25 -5.34
CA GLN A 377 -2.79 -10.70 -5.16
C GLN A 377 -1.95 -11.43 -6.21
N THR A 378 -1.64 -10.75 -7.33
CA THR A 378 -0.88 -11.33 -8.43
C THR A 378 0.63 -11.15 -8.21
N ASP A 379 1.40 -12.21 -8.43
CA ASP A 379 2.86 -12.12 -8.53
C ASP A 379 3.24 -11.38 -9.82
N TYR A 380 4.24 -10.50 -9.79
CA TYR A 380 4.65 -9.80 -11.00
C TYR A 380 6.16 -9.82 -11.20
N LYS A 381 6.55 -9.65 -12.46
CA LYS A 381 7.94 -9.55 -12.88
C LYS A 381 8.32 -8.08 -13.02
N PHE A 382 9.32 -7.64 -12.27
CA PHE A 382 9.87 -6.30 -12.42
C PHE A 382 10.94 -6.30 -13.52
N ASP A 383 10.68 -5.55 -14.58
CA ASP A 383 11.60 -5.29 -15.69
C ASP A 383 11.89 -3.79 -15.75
N LEU A 384 13.10 -3.39 -15.37
CA LEU A 384 13.51 -2.00 -15.30
C LEU A 384 13.35 -1.29 -16.67
N LYS A 385 13.77 -1.93 -17.76
CA LYS A 385 13.67 -1.39 -19.12
C LYS A 385 12.21 -1.15 -19.52
N ARG A 386 11.32 -2.07 -19.16
CA ARG A 386 9.88 -1.94 -19.44
C ARG A 386 9.27 -0.79 -18.63
N PHE A 387 9.54 -0.72 -17.32
CA PHE A 387 8.87 0.22 -16.43
C PHE A 387 9.43 1.65 -16.45
N THR A 388 10.61 1.85 -17.06
CA THR A 388 11.17 3.18 -17.34
C THR A 388 10.80 3.72 -18.73
N ASN A 389 10.04 2.96 -19.54
CA ASN A 389 9.63 3.41 -20.87
C ASN A 389 8.66 4.59 -20.78
N ILE A 390 8.81 5.56 -21.70
CA ILE A 390 7.93 6.74 -21.84
C ILE A 390 6.57 6.39 -22.48
N SER A 391 6.35 5.17 -22.86
CA SER A 391 5.10 4.66 -23.45
C SER A 391 4.57 3.46 -22.70
N GLY A 392 3.25 3.23 -22.77
CA GLY A 392 2.57 2.13 -22.09
C GLY A 392 2.24 2.42 -20.63
N LYS A 393 1.83 1.38 -19.87
CA LYS A 393 1.43 1.49 -18.46
C LYS A 393 2.65 1.64 -17.54
N THR A 394 3.28 2.82 -17.54
CA THR A 394 4.48 3.13 -16.76
C THR A 394 4.32 4.39 -15.93
N GLY A 395 5.10 4.49 -14.84
CA GLY A 395 5.13 5.69 -14.01
C GLY A 395 5.68 6.91 -14.77
N ILE A 396 6.65 6.69 -15.65
CA ILE A 396 7.23 7.74 -16.51
C ILE A 396 6.16 8.34 -17.43
N TYR A 397 5.33 7.48 -18.03
CA TYR A 397 4.26 7.93 -18.95
C TYR A 397 3.24 8.86 -18.25
N VAL A 398 2.78 8.50 -17.06
CA VAL A 398 1.78 9.31 -16.33
C VAL A 398 2.38 10.63 -15.81
N GLN A 399 3.66 10.63 -15.42
CA GLN A 399 4.37 11.87 -15.07
C GLN A 399 4.52 12.79 -16.28
N TYR A 400 4.89 12.24 -17.43
CA TYR A 400 5.06 13.00 -18.66
C TYR A 400 3.75 13.64 -19.13
N ALA A 401 2.63 12.92 -19.06
CA ALA A 401 1.31 13.48 -19.36
C ALA A 401 0.97 14.66 -18.44
N LEU A 402 1.23 14.54 -17.13
CA LEU A 402 0.99 15.61 -16.18
C LEU A 402 1.88 16.84 -16.44
N VAL A 403 3.17 16.65 -16.73
CA VAL A 403 4.10 17.76 -17.04
C VAL A 403 3.64 18.52 -18.29
N ARG A 404 3.24 17.80 -19.35
CA ARG A 404 2.68 18.43 -20.56
C ARG A 404 1.42 19.24 -20.26
N ALA A 405 0.50 18.69 -19.49
CA ALA A 405 -0.75 19.36 -19.13
C ALA A 405 -0.49 20.63 -18.31
N LYS A 406 0.38 20.56 -17.30
CA LYS A 406 0.78 21.72 -16.50
C LYS A 406 1.43 22.80 -17.35
N LYS A 407 2.32 22.40 -18.26
CA LYS A 407 2.97 23.36 -19.18
C LYS A 407 1.95 24.02 -20.08
N LEU A 408 1.00 23.25 -20.66
CA LEU A 408 -0.05 23.81 -21.51
C LEU A 408 -0.89 24.88 -20.78
N ILE A 409 -1.25 24.63 -19.54
CA ILE A 409 -1.99 25.61 -18.70
C ILE A 409 -1.10 26.82 -18.39
N SER A 410 0.18 26.63 -18.00
CA SER A 410 1.06 27.74 -17.65
C SER A 410 1.42 28.64 -18.83
N ASP A 411 1.48 28.10 -20.03
CA ASP A 411 1.80 28.84 -21.27
C ASP A 411 0.55 29.50 -21.90
N SER A 412 -0.63 29.35 -21.29
CA SER A 412 -1.91 29.88 -21.77
C SER A 412 -2.37 31.11 -20.96
N ASP A 413 -3.42 31.74 -21.46
CA ASP A 413 -4.22 32.80 -20.79
C ASP A 413 -5.40 32.23 -19.97
N PHE A 414 -5.39 30.94 -19.65
CA PHE A 414 -6.45 30.24 -18.94
C PHE A 414 -6.70 30.79 -17.53
N SER A 415 -7.98 31.00 -17.20
CA SER A 415 -8.43 31.41 -15.87
C SER A 415 -9.60 30.51 -15.41
N GLU A 416 -9.39 29.76 -14.33
CA GLU A 416 -10.37 28.81 -13.79
C GLU A 416 -11.71 29.48 -13.42
N ASP A 417 -11.68 30.73 -12.95
CA ASP A 417 -12.88 31.47 -12.54
C ASP A 417 -13.72 31.96 -13.72
N ASN A 418 -13.11 32.18 -14.88
CA ASN A 418 -13.73 32.85 -16.01
C ASN A 418 -14.03 31.93 -17.18
N ASP A 419 -13.29 30.82 -17.31
CA ASP A 419 -13.35 29.94 -18.46
C ASP A 419 -14.28 28.76 -18.19
N LYS A 420 -15.49 28.78 -18.82
CA LYS A 420 -16.48 27.71 -18.72
C LYS A 420 -16.54 26.88 -20.00
N ILE A 421 -16.86 25.60 -19.87
CA ILE A 421 -17.03 24.69 -21.00
C ILE A 421 -18.35 25.00 -21.75
N ASP A 422 -18.26 25.22 -23.06
CA ASP A 422 -19.39 25.17 -23.98
C ASP A 422 -19.54 23.75 -24.55
N ILE A 423 -20.47 22.99 -23.99
CA ILE A 423 -20.73 21.60 -24.36
C ILE A 423 -21.05 21.43 -25.84
N SER A 424 -21.69 22.43 -26.48
CA SER A 424 -22.07 22.35 -27.89
C SER A 424 -20.89 22.32 -28.85
N LYS A 425 -19.69 22.63 -28.36
CA LYS A 425 -18.43 22.73 -29.12
C LYS A 425 -17.38 21.67 -28.71
N LEU A 426 -17.79 20.70 -27.92
CA LEU A 426 -16.92 19.56 -27.57
C LEU A 426 -16.80 18.60 -28.75
N ASP A 427 -15.59 18.14 -29.01
CA ASP A 427 -15.35 17.03 -29.92
C ASP A 427 -15.44 15.67 -29.16
N LYS A 428 -15.25 14.58 -29.91
CA LYS A 428 -15.31 13.23 -29.34
C LYS A 428 -14.22 13.01 -28.29
N GLN A 429 -12.99 13.49 -28.50
CA GLN A 429 -11.88 13.29 -27.57
C GLN A 429 -12.11 14.05 -26.26
N ASP A 430 -12.64 15.28 -26.34
CA ASP A 430 -13.04 16.08 -25.19
C ASP A 430 -14.08 15.33 -24.35
N THR A 431 -15.11 14.82 -25.03
CA THR A 431 -16.21 14.07 -24.39
C THR A 431 -15.71 12.76 -23.76
N ASP A 432 -14.83 12.03 -24.45
CA ASP A 432 -14.27 10.76 -23.95
C ASP A 432 -13.45 10.99 -22.66
N LEU A 433 -12.65 12.07 -22.57
CA LEU A 433 -11.91 12.39 -21.35
C LEU A 433 -12.84 12.83 -20.22
N LEU A 434 -13.83 13.71 -20.49
CA LEU A 434 -14.80 14.12 -19.47
C LEU A 434 -15.56 12.91 -18.90
N LYS A 435 -16.04 12.02 -19.74
CA LYS A 435 -16.70 10.77 -19.32
C LYS A 435 -15.78 9.84 -18.54
N ALA A 436 -14.51 9.78 -18.90
CA ALA A 436 -13.54 9.02 -18.12
C ALA A 436 -13.33 9.64 -16.73
N LEU A 437 -13.20 10.95 -16.63
CA LEU A 437 -13.04 11.65 -15.34
C LEU A 437 -14.22 11.42 -14.40
N PHE A 438 -15.43 11.32 -14.92
CA PHE A 438 -16.63 11.02 -14.15
C PHE A 438 -16.58 9.65 -13.44
N LYS A 439 -15.91 8.63 -13.99
CA LYS A 439 -15.82 7.30 -13.40
C LYS A 439 -15.03 7.27 -12.09
N PHE A 440 -14.33 8.34 -11.74
CA PHE A 440 -13.41 8.38 -10.60
C PHE A 440 -14.05 7.97 -9.28
N GLU A 441 -15.22 8.53 -8.96
CA GLU A 441 -15.90 8.22 -7.70
C GLU A 441 -16.17 6.72 -7.53
N ILE A 442 -16.61 6.06 -8.61
CA ILE A 442 -16.91 4.62 -8.61
C ILE A 442 -15.64 3.81 -8.40
N LEU A 443 -14.56 4.15 -9.12
CA LEU A 443 -13.29 3.45 -9.03
C LEU A 443 -12.59 3.70 -7.68
N PHE A 444 -12.72 4.90 -7.14
CA PHE A 444 -12.18 5.25 -5.84
C PHE A 444 -12.89 4.47 -4.71
N LYS A 445 -14.22 4.40 -4.73
CA LYS A 445 -15.00 3.58 -3.79
C LYS A 445 -14.63 2.11 -3.89
N LYS A 446 -14.52 1.57 -5.10
CA LYS A 446 -14.10 0.19 -5.34
C LYS A 446 -12.70 -0.09 -4.78
N SER A 447 -11.77 0.87 -4.93
CA SER A 447 -10.42 0.73 -4.38
C SER A 447 -10.41 0.67 -2.86
N ILE A 448 -11.30 1.41 -2.18
CA ILE A 448 -11.46 1.37 -0.72
C ILE A 448 -12.11 0.05 -0.28
N GLU A 449 -13.22 -0.34 -0.90
CA GLU A 449 -14.01 -1.50 -0.50
C GLU A 449 -13.23 -2.81 -0.62
N ASN A 450 -12.36 -2.92 -1.62
CA ASN A 450 -11.59 -4.13 -1.90
C ASN A 450 -10.14 -4.06 -1.41
N ASN A 451 -9.71 -2.92 -0.86
CA ASN A 451 -8.30 -2.65 -0.55
C ASN A 451 -7.38 -2.87 -1.76
N GLU A 452 -7.77 -2.37 -2.95
CA GLU A 452 -7.12 -2.62 -4.24
C GLU A 452 -6.64 -1.32 -4.92
N PRO A 453 -5.42 -0.85 -4.63
CA PRO A 453 -4.86 0.38 -5.22
C PRO A 453 -4.70 0.34 -6.75
N HIS A 454 -4.64 -0.86 -7.37
CA HIS A 454 -4.45 -0.99 -8.80
C HIS A 454 -5.56 -0.32 -9.61
N HIS A 455 -6.77 -0.21 -9.09
CA HIS A 455 -7.85 0.52 -9.74
C HIS A 455 -7.51 2.01 -9.94
N ILE A 456 -6.83 2.62 -8.96
CA ILE A 456 -6.36 4.01 -9.05
C ILE A 456 -5.23 4.15 -10.06
N ALA A 457 -4.29 3.20 -10.08
CA ALA A 457 -3.16 3.23 -11.00
C ALA A 457 -3.59 2.99 -12.47
N ASP A 458 -4.48 2.02 -12.72
CA ASP A 458 -5.05 1.77 -14.05
C ASP A 458 -5.83 2.99 -14.56
N TYR A 459 -6.61 3.61 -13.69
CA TYR A 459 -7.40 4.77 -14.03
C TYR A 459 -6.52 6.00 -14.32
N LEU A 460 -5.44 6.22 -13.57
CA LEU A 460 -4.47 7.28 -13.86
C LEU A 460 -3.86 7.10 -15.26
N TYR A 461 -3.56 5.87 -15.67
CA TYR A 461 -3.11 5.58 -17.03
C TYR A 461 -4.20 5.88 -18.07
N GLU A 462 -5.45 5.45 -17.84
CA GLU A 462 -6.58 5.67 -18.75
C GLU A 462 -6.74 7.17 -19.07
N ILE A 463 -6.86 8.02 -18.04
CA ILE A 463 -7.04 9.47 -18.24
C ILE A 463 -5.79 10.12 -18.87
N SER A 464 -4.58 9.65 -18.53
CA SER A 464 -3.34 10.13 -19.14
C SER A 464 -3.27 9.82 -20.62
N ASN A 465 -3.77 8.66 -21.04
CA ASN A 465 -3.82 8.25 -22.45
C ASN A 465 -4.84 9.10 -23.24
N LEU A 466 -6.01 9.34 -22.66
CA LEU A 466 -7.03 10.21 -23.28
C LEU A 466 -6.55 11.66 -23.39
N PHE A 467 -5.93 12.20 -22.35
CA PHE A 467 -5.33 13.53 -22.40
C PHE A 467 -4.23 13.64 -23.48
N ASN A 468 -3.32 12.65 -23.58
CA ASN A 468 -2.29 12.66 -24.61
C ASN A 468 -2.89 12.61 -26.03
N ALA A 469 -4.03 11.95 -26.25
CA ALA A 469 -4.73 11.97 -27.52
C ALA A 469 -5.21 13.39 -27.88
N ILE A 470 -5.81 14.12 -26.92
CA ILE A 470 -6.22 15.53 -27.11
C ILE A 470 -4.98 16.40 -27.42
N TYR A 471 -3.91 16.25 -26.61
CA TYR A 471 -2.69 17.03 -26.77
C TYR A 471 -2.00 16.85 -28.13
N GLN A 472 -2.11 15.65 -28.73
CA GLN A 472 -1.49 15.31 -30.02
C GLN A 472 -2.37 15.68 -31.22
N SER A 473 -3.68 15.83 -31.04
CA SER A 473 -4.62 16.03 -32.15
C SER A 473 -4.50 17.41 -32.79
N GLU A 474 -4.15 18.44 -32.01
CA GLU A 474 -4.04 19.82 -32.48
C GLU A 474 -3.13 20.69 -31.61
N ASN A 475 -2.72 21.84 -32.14
CA ASN A 475 -2.03 22.85 -31.35
C ASN A 475 -3.05 23.71 -30.58
N ILE A 476 -3.34 23.32 -29.34
CA ILE A 476 -4.39 23.94 -28.50
C ILE A 476 -4.17 25.44 -28.31
N LEU A 477 -2.93 25.87 -28.01
CA LEU A 477 -2.62 27.29 -27.75
C LEU A 477 -2.84 28.19 -28.98
N ASN A 478 -2.62 27.66 -30.17
CA ASN A 478 -2.75 28.40 -31.41
C ASN A 478 -4.10 28.16 -32.11
N ASN A 479 -5.08 27.52 -31.46
CA ASN A 479 -6.39 27.35 -32.04
C ASN A 479 -7.13 28.71 -32.15
N ASN A 480 -7.49 29.10 -33.36
CA ASN A 480 -8.16 30.37 -33.66
C ASN A 480 -9.58 30.46 -33.09
N ASN A 481 -10.23 29.33 -32.85
CA ASN A 481 -11.53 29.31 -32.21
C ASN A 481 -11.37 29.40 -30.68
N LYS A 482 -11.63 30.60 -30.13
CA LYS A 482 -11.50 30.86 -28.70
C LYS A 482 -12.31 29.88 -27.85
N ILE A 483 -13.54 29.52 -28.26
CA ILE A 483 -14.40 28.61 -27.48
C ILE A 483 -13.79 27.21 -27.41
N VAL A 484 -13.33 26.66 -28.55
CA VAL A 484 -12.68 25.35 -28.60
C VAL A 484 -11.40 25.36 -27.76
N ARG A 485 -10.59 26.43 -27.86
CA ARG A 485 -9.36 26.58 -27.04
C ARG A 485 -9.69 26.60 -25.56
N THR A 486 -10.69 27.39 -25.13
CA THR A 486 -11.15 27.45 -23.74
C THR A 486 -11.62 26.08 -23.24
N ASN A 487 -12.45 25.36 -24.01
CA ASN A 487 -12.91 24.02 -23.66
C ASN A 487 -11.73 23.07 -23.37
N LYS A 488 -10.75 23.02 -24.30
CA LYS A 488 -9.59 22.12 -24.15
C LYS A 488 -8.69 22.50 -22.97
N LEU A 489 -8.53 23.78 -22.68
CA LEU A 489 -7.77 24.23 -21.52
C LEU A 489 -8.50 23.89 -20.22
N THR A 490 -9.82 24.09 -20.13
CA THR A 490 -10.61 23.72 -18.95
C THR A 490 -10.57 22.20 -18.71
N ILE A 491 -10.73 21.38 -19.77
CA ILE A 491 -10.60 19.91 -19.67
C ILE A 491 -9.20 19.51 -19.24
N THR A 492 -8.16 20.18 -19.77
CA THR A 492 -6.77 19.97 -19.33
C THR A 492 -6.58 20.29 -17.85
N ASN A 493 -7.21 21.37 -17.34
CA ASN A 493 -7.17 21.71 -15.92
C ASN A 493 -7.84 20.63 -15.05
N TYR A 494 -8.99 20.09 -15.46
CA TYR A 494 -9.59 18.94 -14.78
C TYR A 494 -8.63 17.74 -14.78
N PHE A 495 -8.01 17.40 -15.92
CA PHE A 495 -7.04 16.33 -15.99
C PHE A 495 -5.86 16.55 -15.01
N VAL A 496 -5.34 17.77 -14.89
CA VAL A 496 -4.26 18.11 -13.92
C VAL A 496 -4.72 17.86 -12.49
N ARG A 497 -5.90 18.37 -12.10
CA ARG A 497 -6.47 18.19 -10.75
C ARG A 497 -6.64 16.70 -10.40
N TYR A 498 -7.22 15.92 -11.30
CA TYR A 498 -7.42 14.48 -11.11
C TYR A 498 -6.10 13.71 -11.06
N SER A 499 -5.16 14.01 -11.96
CA SER A 499 -3.85 13.36 -11.96
C SER A 499 -3.08 13.60 -10.67
N LEU A 500 -3.12 14.82 -10.12
CA LEU A 500 -2.50 15.14 -8.84
C LEU A 500 -3.14 14.39 -7.68
N LEU A 501 -4.48 14.30 -7.66
CA LEU A 501 -5.22 13.56 -6.63
C LEU A 501 -4.92 12.06 -6.69
N LEU A 502 -4.90 11.47 -7.90
CA LEU A 502 -4.58 10.06 -8.11
C LEU A 502 -3.12 9.74 -7.73
N GLN A 503 -2.17 10.59 -8.12
CA GLN A 503 -0.77 10.43 -7.70
C GLN A 503 -0.62 10.50 -6.18
N LYS A 504 -1.36 11.41 -5.51
CA LYS A 504 -1.41 11.48 -4.05
C LYS A 504 -1.99 10.19 -3.44
N CYS A 505 -3.03 9.60 -4.01
CA CYS A 505 -3.57 8.29 -3.61
C CYS A 505 -2.50 7.20 -3.67
N LEU A 506 -1.69 7.17 -4.72
CA LEU A 506 -0.62 6.20 -4.92
C LEU A 506 0.65 6.50 -4.11
N GLY A 507 0.77 7.68 -3.49
CA GLY A 507 1.97 8.12 -2.81
C GLY A 507 3.11 8.52 -3.76
N ILE A 508 2.78 8.92 -4.98
CA ILE A 508 3.72 9.39 -6.00
C ILE A 508 3.82 10.92 -5.92
N LYS A 509 5.04 11.44 -5.88
CA LYS A 509 5.29 12.88 -6.01
C LYS A 509 5.26 13.29 -7.48
N PRO A 510 4.56 14.38 -7.85
CA PRO A 510 4.60 14.89 -9.21
C PRO A 510 5.96 15.56 -9.49
N VAL A 511 6.51 15.36 -10.70
CA VAL A 511 7.67 16.12 -11.16
C VAL A 511 7.24 17.47 -11.71
N SER A 512 8.14 18.46 -11.62
CA SER A 512 7.89 19.81 -12.14
C SER A 512 8.21 19.93 -13.64
N LYS A 513 9.18 19.16 -14.12
CA LYS A 513 9.68 19.17 -15.52
C LYS A 513 10.26 17.78 -15.88
N MET A 514 10.25 17.47 -17.16
CA MET A 514 10.90 16.30 -17.76
C MET A 514 11.47 16.67 -19.14
#